data_67eef14fecb5769944e7da829ee01552
#
_entry.id   67eef14fecb5769944e7da829ee01552
#
_cell.length_a   1.000
_cell.length_b   1.000
_cell.length_c   1.000
_cell.angle_alpha   90.00
_cell.angle_beta   90.00
_cell.angle_gamma   90.00
#
_symmetry.space_group_name_H-M   'P 1'
#
loop_
_entity.id
_entity.type
_entity.pdbx_description
1 polymer ?
#
loop_
_entity_poly.entity_id
_entity_poly.type
_entity_poly.pdbx_seq_one_letter_code
_entity_poly.pdbx_strand_id
1 'polypeptide(L)'
;QFGLSNTNKLVRFYDGTTGLKTGYTSQAGYCLSASAERGGMELIAVVMHCKSSVDRFESAKALLNYGFSNYALVTPEPEDGIPPVPVVLGTQEFVTPVPQSDAPLLLEKARAAQIRTSVETDASVRALVAAG
;
A
#
# COMPACT_ATOMS: atom_id res chain seq x y z
N GLN A 1 29.18 28.85 -5.38
CA GLN A 1 28.16 27.80 -5.52
C GLN A 1 28.24 26.91 -4.29
N PHE A 2 27.23 26.91 -3.45
CA PHE A 2 27.18 26.05 -2.25
C PHE A 2 26.57 24.70 -2.64
N GLY A 3 27.32 23.62 -2.47
CA GLY A 3 26.82 22.25 -2.63
C GLY A 3 26.08 21.80 -1.37
N LEU A 4 24.78 21.52 -1.49
CA LEU A 4 24.00 20.93 -0.41
C LEU A 4 23.99 19.41 -0.57
N SER A 5 24.29 18.67 0.50
CA SER A 5 24.22 17.22 0.54
C SER A 5 23.06 16.78 1.41
N ASN A 6 22.25 15.83 0.92
CA ASN A 6 21.17 15.25 1.72
C ASN A 6 21.77 14.45 2.90
N THR A 7 21.37 14.80 4.10
CA THR A 7 21.83 14.12 5.33
C THR A 7 21.17 12.75 5.53
N ASN A 8 20.05 12.50 4.85
CA ASN A 8 19.42 11.18 4.82
C ASN A 8 20.14 10.28 3.80
N LYS A 9 21.07 9.49 4.28
CA LYS A 9 21.87 8.59 3.43
C LYS A 9 21.03 7.48 2.77
N LEU A 10 19.86 7.12 3.31
CA LEU A 10 19.00 6.09 2.73
C LEU A 10 18.57 6.43 1.31
N VAL A 11 18.40 7.71 0.98
CA VAL A 11 18.07 8.18 -0.38
C VAL A 11 19.07 7.68 -1.45
N ARG A 12 20.30 7.36 -1.04
CA ARG A 12 21.34 6.84 -1.96
C ARG A 12 21.54 5.34 -1.89
N PHE A 13 21.21 4.73 -0.73
CA PHE A 13 21.65 3.36 -0.43
C PHE A 13 20.51 2.41 -0.09
N TYR A 14 19.26 2.87 -0.14
CA TYR A 14 18.10 2.03 0.11
C TYR A 14 17.06 2.24 -0.99
N ASP A 15 16.78 1.18 -1.72
CA ASP A 15 15.88 1.20 -2.86
C ASP A 15 14.46 1.60 -2.48
N GLY A 16 13.87 2.48 -3.30
CA GLY A 16 12.53 3.03 -3.08
C GLY A 16 12.46 4.16 -2.05
N THR A 17 13.58 4.64 -1.46
CA THR A 17 13.53 5.73 -0.48
C THR A 17 12.99 7.03 -1.07
N THR A 18 11.91 7.55 -0.47
CA THR A 18 11.26 8.81 -0.84
C THR A 18 11.61 9.98 0.10
N GLY A 19 12.03 9.71 1.33
CA GLY A 19 12.42 10.74 2.32
C GLY A 19 12.77 10.13 3.66
N LEU A 20 12.65 10.84 4.76
CA LEU A 20 12.11 12.16 5.04
C LEU A 20 13.18 13.04 5.74
N LYS A 21 13.34 12.91 7.09
CA LYS A 21 14.11 13.86 7.90
C LYS A 21 14.99 13.18 8.93
N THR A 22 16.24 13.65 9.03
CA THR A 22 17.17 13.31 10.12
C THR A 22 17.10 14.35 11.23
N GLY A 23 17.32 13.93 12.46
CA GLY A 23 17.44 14.81 13.62
C GLY A 23 18.57 14.36 14.55
N TYR A 24 19.14 15.30 15.29
CA TYR A 24 20.08 15.03 16.36
C TYR A 24 20.09 16.15 17.40
N THR A 25 20.05 15.79 18.65
CA THR A 25 20.46 16.62 19.78
C THR A 25 21.18 15.74 20.81
N SER A 26 21.95 16.33 21.71
CA SER A 26 22.63 15.58 22.78
C SER A 26 21.65 14.82 23.68
N GLN A 27 20.45 15.34 23.86
CA GLN A 27 19.40 14.70 24.68
C GLN A 27 18.58 13.68 23.88
N ALA A 28 18.22 14.00 22.64
CA ALA A 28 17.37 13.12 21.83
C ALA A 28 18.13 11.98 21.12
N GLY A 29 19.46 12.05 21.08
CA GLY A 29 20.28 11.13 20.29
C GLY A 29 20.05 11.28 18.78
N TYR A 30 20.43 10.29 18.02
CA TYR A 30 20.23 10.27 16.58
C TYR A 30 18.82 9.77 16.24
N CYS A 31 18.07 10.60 15.51
CA CYS A 31 16.71 10.31 15.10
C CYS A 31 16.58 10.34 13.58
N LEU A 32 15.66 9.55 13.05
CA LEU A 32 15.36 9.49 11.63
C LEU A 32 13.88 9.14 11.44
N SER A 33 13.21 9.91 10.59
CA SER A 33 11.99 9.49 9.91
C SER A 33 12.36 9.20 8.46
N ALA A 34 12.12 7.98 8.01
CA ALA A 34 12.42 7.53 6.65
C ALA A 34 11.16 6.98 6.00
N SER A 35 10.96 7.26 4.73
CA SER A 35 9.92 6.64 3.92
C SER A 35 10.52 5.94 2.72
N ALA A 36 9.87 4.86 2.30
CA ALA A 36 10.20 4.14 1.08
C ALA A 36 8.94 3.55 0.47
N GLU A 37 8.91 3.52 -0.86
CA GLU A 37 7.83 2.96 -1.65
C GLU A 37 8.33 1.81 -2.52
N ARG A 38 7.57 0.71 -2.54
CA ARG A 38 7.80 -0.43 -3.44
C ARG A 38 6.47 -1.06 -3.82
N GLY A 39 6.25 -1.22 -5.13
CA GLY A 39 5.03 -1.85 -5.64
C GLY A 39 3.74 -1.15 -5.18
N GLY A 40 3.74 0.18 -5.12
CA GLY A 40 2.61 1.00 -4.68
C GLY A 40 2.43 1.06 -3.16
N MET A 41 3.18 0.28 -2.37
CA MET A 41 3.12 0.31 -0.91
C MET A 41 4.17 1.26 -0.36
N GLU A 42 3.74 2.34 0.28
CA GLU A 42 4.62 3.25 1.00
C GLU A 42 4.67 2.90 2.49
N LEU A 43 5.88 2.83 3.03
CA LEU A 43 6.14 2.60 4.45
C LEU A 43 6.92 3.75 5.05
N ILE A 44 6.60 4.07 6.30
CA ILE A 44 7.32 5.07 7.09
C ILE A 44 7.92 4.39 8.32
N ALA A 45 9.23 4.51 8.47
CA ALA A 45 9.96 4.08 9.65
C ALA A 45 10.42 5.29 10.47
N VAL A 46 10.11 5.28 11.76
CA VAL A 46 10.57 6.31 12.70
C VAL A 46 11.44 5.65 13.76
N VAL A 47 12.69 6.13 13.86
CA VAL A 47 13.62 5.69 14.88
C VAL A 47 14.11 6.89 15.69
N MET A 48 14.22 6.69 16.98
CA MET A 48 14.60 7.75 17.92
C MET A 48 15.64 7.23 18.91
N HIS A 49 16.43 8.17 19.44
CA HIS A 49 17.42 7.90 20.49
C HIS A 49 18.45 6.84 20.14
N CYS A 50 18.82 6.74 18.85
CA CYS A 50 19.90 5.87 18.43
C CYS A 50 21.26 6.39 18.93
N LYS A 51 22.17 5.46 19.20
CA LYS A 51 23.50 5.79 19.76
C LYS A 51 24.41 6.47 18.75
N SER A 52 24.23 6.18 17.48
CA SER A 52 25.05 6.75 16.41
C SER A 52 24.24 7.06 15.14
N SER A 53 24.87 7.86 14.25
CA SER A 53 24.31 8.10 12.93
C SER A 53 24.18 6.83 12.09
N VAL A 54 25.04 5.83 12.30
CA VAL A 54 24.96 4.54 11.61
C VAL A 54 23.76 3.75 12.12
N ASP A 55 23.61 3.65 13.44
CA ASP A 55 22.52 2.88 14.06
C ASP A 55 21.13 3.34 13.61
N ARG A 56 20.90 4.67 13.48
CA ARG A 56 19.59 5.15 13.03
C ARG A 56 19.25 4.70 11.59
N PHE A 57 20.27 4.62 10.71
CA PHE A 57 20.04 4.17 9.34
C PHE A 57 19.84 2.65 9.27
N GLU A 58 20.63 1.88 10.02
CA GLU A 58 20.47 0.43 10.06
C GLU A 58 19.14 0.02 10.71
N SER A 59 18.74 0.69 11.79
CA SER A 59 17.44 0.45 12.43
C SER A 59 16.27 0.78 11.50
N ALA A 60 16.34 1.91 10.81
CA ALA A 60 15.29 2.28 9.85
C ALA A 60 15.21 1.30 8.67
N LYS A 61 16.37 0.85 8.12
CA LYS A 61 16.40 -0.20 7.09
C LYS A 61 15.78 -1.50 7.57
N ALA A 62 16.11 -1.91 8.80
CA ALA A 62 15.56 -3.14 9.38
C ALA A 62 14.01 -3.07 9.47
N LEU A 63 13.46 -1.94 9.93
CA LEU A 63 12.01 -1.73 10.01
C LEU A 63 11.35 -1.73 8.62
N LEU A 64 11.91 -1.01 7.65
CA LEU A 64 11.39 -0.99 6.29
C LEU A 64 11.47 -2.37 5.63
N ASN A 65 12.58 -3.09 5.81
CA ASN A 65 12.73 -4.46 5.33
C ASN A 65 11.69 -5.40 5.96
N TYR A 66 11.47 -5.28 7.27
CA TYR A 66 10.42 -6.04 7.95
C TYR A 66 9.05 -5.77 7.32
N GLY A 67 8.70 -4.50 7.12
CA GLY A 67 7.43 -4.12 6.51
C GLY A 67 7.28 -4.70 5.10
N PHE A 68 8.23 -4.46 4.20
CA PHE A 68 8.17 -4.98 2.82
C PHE A 68 8.26 -6.50 2.73
N SER A 69 8.88 -7.18 3.70
CA SER A 69 8.95 -8.64 3.72
C SER A 69 7.65 -9.28 4.17
N ASN A 70 6.94 -8.65 5.10
CA ASN A 70 5.77 -9.25 5.75
C ASN A 70 4.43 -8.76 5.19
N TYR A 71 4.38 -7.59 4.58
CA TYR A 71 3.13 -7.00 4.08
C TYR A 71 3.14 -6.86 2.55
N ALA A 72 1.95 -6.86 1.97
CA ALA A 72 1.73 -6.58 0.55
C ALA A 72 0.39 -5.88 0.35
N LEU A 73 0.29 -5.12 -0.73
CA LEU A 73 -0.98 -4.67 -1.27
C LEU A 73 -1.55 -5.77 -2.16
N VAL A 74 -2.80 -6.13 -1.90
CA VAL A 74 -3.53 -7.15 -2.64
C VAL A 74 -4.85 -6.56 -3.09
N THR A 75 -5.12 -6.60 -4.39
CA THR A 75 -6.45 -6.30 -4.93
C THR A 75 -7.19 -7.63 -5.06
N PRO A 76 -8.22 -7.89 -4.24
CA PRO A 76 -8.99 -9.13 -4.33
C PRO A 76 -9.80 -9.14 -5.64
N GLU A 77 -9.64 -10.19 -6.41
CA GLU A 77 -10.46 -10.45 -7.60
C GLU A 77 -11.30 -11.71 -7.34
N PRO A 78 -12.59 -11.72 -7.75
CA PRO A 78 -13.41 -12.93 -7.68
C PRO A 78 -12.84 -14.02 -8.60
N GLU A 79 -12.65 -15.24 -8.08
CA GLU A 79 -12.09 -16.37 -8.84
C GLU A 79 -12.91 -16.69 -10.11
N ASP A 80 -14.25 -16.58 -10.01
CA ASP A 80 -15.19 -16.88 -11.09
C ASP A 80 -15.64 -15.62 -11.87
N GLY A 81 -15.01 -14.48 -11.59
CA GLY A 81 -15.44 -13.20 -12.14
C GLY A 81 -16.76 -12.68 -11.55
N ILE A 82 -17.30 -11.64 -12.14
CA ILE A 82 -18.59 -11.07 -11.74
C ILE A 82 -19.66 -11.56 -12.75
N PRO A 83 -20.68 -12.33 -12.31
CA PRO A 83 -21.70 -12.84 -13.20
C PRO A 83 -22.56 -11.72 -13.76
N PRO A 84 -23.03 -11.84 -15.02
CA PRO A 84 -23.99 -10.89 -15.59
C PRO A 84 -25.33 -11.01 -14.88
N VAL A 85 -25.99 -9.86 -14.67
CA VAL A 85 -27.29 -9.76 -14.01
C VAL A 85 -28.39 -9.55 -15.06
N PRO A 86 -29.51 -10.33 -15.03
CA PRO A 86 -30.62 -10.16 -15.93
C PRO A 86 -31.29 -8.78 -15.80
N VAL A 87 -31.67 -8.17 -16.93
CA VAL A 87 -32.37 -6.90 -16.94
C VAL A 87 -33.84 -7.13 -17.26
N VAL A 88 -34.73 -6.64 -16.39
CA VAL A 88 -36.19 -6.73 -16.57
C VAL A 88 -36.72 -5.42 -17.16
N LEU A 89 -37.57 -5.51 -18.17
CA LEU A 89 -38.16 -4.37 -18.86
C LEU A 89 -37.16 -3.48 -19.60
N GLY A 90 -36.04 -4.02 -20.01
CA GLY A 90 -34.96 -3.33 -20.76
C GLY A 90 -34.87 -3.81 -22.21
N THR A 91 -34.08 -3.10 -23.01
CA THR A 91 -33.71 -3.49 -24.37
C THR A 91 -32.54 -4.47 -24.41
N GLN A 92 -31.78 -4.55 -23.33
CA GLN A 92 -30.68 -5.52 -23.14
C GLN A 92 -31.13 -6.60 -22.19
N GLU A 93 -30.70 -7.83 -22.44
CA GLU A 93 -31.03 -8.99 -21.60
C GLU A 93 -30.22 -9.04 -20.31
N PHE A 94 -28.99 -8.56 -20.35
CA PHE A 94 -28.03 -8.64 -19.21
C PHE A 94 -27.22 -7.35 -19.09
N VAL A 95 -26.74 -7.11 -17.87
CA VAL A 95 -25.76 -6.07 -17.55
C VAL A 95 -24.65 -6.71 -16.72
N THR A 96 -23.40 -6.36 -16.99
CA THR A 96 -22.26 -6.81 -16.19
C THR A 96 -21.94 -5.76 -15.14
N PRO A 97 -22.11 -6.06 -13.84
CA PRO A 97 -21.69 -5.15 -12.78
C PRO A 97 -20.18 -4.92 -12.80
N VAL A 98 -19.76 -3.75 -12.36
CA VAL A 98 -18.36 -3.42 -12.15
C VAL A 98 -18.14 -3.06 -10.68
N PRO A 99 -16.98 -3.38 -10.10
CA PRO A 99 -16.68 -2.95 -8.74
C PRO A 99 -16.71 -1.43 -8.63
N GLN A 100 -17.27 -0.92 -7.54
CA GLN A 100 -17.24 0.52 -7.27
C GLN A 100 -15.85 1.03 -6.93
N SER A 101 -14.95 0.17 -6.44
CA SER A 101 -13.59 0.50 -6.09
C SER A 101 -12.69 -0.72 -6.25
N ASP A 102 -11.53 -0.51 -6.86
CA ASP A 102 -10.44 -1.48 -6.98
C ASP A 102 -9.33 -1.20 -5.94
N ALA A 103 -9.67 -0.56 -4.82
CA ALA A 103 -8.70 -0.18 -3.81
C ALA A 103 -7.99 -1.42 -3.24
N PRO A 104 -6.65 -1.45 -3.28
CA PRO A 104 -5.90 -2.57 -2.74
C PRO A 104 -6.01 -2.61 -1.21
N LEU A 105 -5.98 -3.83 -0.65
CA LEU A 105 -5.95 -4.08 0.78
C LEU A 105 -4.52 -4.31 1.24
N LEU A 106 -4.12 -3.66 2.33
CA LEU A 106 -2.85 -3.94 2.98
C LEU A 106 -3.00 -5.17 3.88
N LEU A 107 -2.26 -6.23 3.56
CA LEU A 107 -2.36 -7.52 4.25
C LEU A 107 -1.00 -8.09 4.60
N GLU A 108 -0.94 -8.89 5.66
CA GLU A 108 0.20 -9.77 5.89
C GLU A 108 0.28 -10.81 4.77
N LYS A 109 1.45 -10.98 4.16
CA LYS A 109 1.66 -11.95 3.07
C LYS A 109 1.24 -13.38 3.44
N ALA A 110 1.46 -13.76 4.70
CA ALA A 110 1.04 -15.06 5.21
C ALA A 110 -0.49 -15.26 5.19
N ARG A 111 -1.26 -14.17 5.20
CA ARG A 111 -2.73 -14.19 5.16
C ARG A 111 -3.29 -13.98 3.75
N ALA A 112 -2.49 -13.47 2.82
CA ALA A 112 -2.94 -13.19 1.46
C ALA A 112 -3.51 -14.44 0.76
N ALA A 113 -2.91 -15.61 0.99
CA ALA A 113 -3.41 -16.89 0.46
C ALA A 113 -4.72 -17.40 1.11
N GLN A 114 -5.18 -16.76 2.18
CA GLN A 114 -6.40 -17.14 2.91
C GLN A 114 -7.59 -16.25 2.55
N ILE A 115 -7.39 -15.26 1.68
CA ILE A 115 -8.49 -14.40 1.22
C ILE A 115 -9.51 -15.27 0.50
N ARG A 116 -10.77 -15.02 0.81
CA ARG A 116 -11.90 -15.55 0.06
C ARG A 116 -12.71 -14.38 -0.44
N THR A 117 -13.04 -14.41 -1.70
CA THR A 117 -13.90 -13.43 -2.36
C THR A 117 -15.23 -14.08 -2.67
N SER A 118 -16.31 -13.36 -2.44
CA SER A 118 -17.65 -13.76 -2.86
C SER A 118 -18.31 -12.59 -3.57
N VAL A 119 -19.09 -12.90 -4.59
CA VAL A 119 -19.88 -11.91 -5.32
C VAL A 119 -21.36 -12.18 -5.05
N GLU A 120 -22.03 -11.20 -4.46
CA GLU A 120 -23.46 -11.22 -4.29
C GLU A 120 -24.07 -10.18 -5.25
N THR A 121 -25.01 -10.61 -6.08
CA THR A 121 -25.71 -9.75 -7.02
C THR A 121 -27.22 -9.90 -6.84
N ASP A 122 -27.97 -8.86 -7.19
CA ASP A 122 -29.41 -8.98 -7.27
C ASP A 122 -29.80 -10.03 -8.33
N ALA A 123 -30.91 -10.73 -8.10
CA ALA A 123 -31.43 -11.71 -9.05
C ALA A 123 -31.79 -11.10 -10.43
N SER A 124 -32.16 -9.82 -10.46
CA SER A 124 -32.41 -9.06 -11.65
C SER A 124 -32.44 -7.54 -11.35
N VAL A 125 -32.20 -6.73 -12.35
CA VAL A 125 -32.34 -5.26 -12.27
C VAL A 125 -33.39 -4.77 -13.26
N ARG A 126 -34.15 -3.74 -12.89
CA ARG A 126 -35.09 -3.11 -13.83
C ARG A 126 -34.33 -2.15 -14.75
N ALA A 127 -34.80 -2.05 -16.00
CA ALA A 127 -34.32 -1.03 -16.93
C ALA A 127 -34.43 0.39 -16.34
N LEU A 128 -33.67 1.34 -16.87
CA LEU A 128 -33.39 2.68 -16.32
C LEU A 128 -32.33 2.67 -15.18
N VAL A 129 -31.40 1.70 -15.20
CA VAL A 129 -30.20 1.76 -14.39
C VAL A 129 -29.31 2.86 -14.97
N ALA A 130 -29.14 3.95 -14.25
CA ALA A 130 -28.10 4.92 -14.55
C ALA A 130 -26.76 4.35 -14.12
N ALA A 131 -25.71 4.60 -14.92
CA ALA A 131 -24.34 4.32 -14.46
C ALA A 131 -24.09 5.15 -13.19
N GLY A 132 -23.78 4.48 -12.08
CA GLY A 132 -23.46 5.09 -10.79
C GLY A 132 -22.02 5.58 -10.74
#